data_db9c241a2340ebf67ef893711a2bc59e
#
_entry.id   db9c241a2340ebf67ef893711a2bc59e
#
_cell.length_a   1.000
_cell.length_b   1.000
_cell.length_c   1.000
_cell.angle_alpha   90.00
_cell.angle_beta   90.00
_cell.angle_gamma   90.00
#
_symmetry.space_group_name_H-M   'P 1'
#
loop_
_entity.id
_entity.type
_entity.pdbx_description
1 polymer ?
#
loop_
_entity_poly.entity_id
_entity_poly.type
_entity_poly.pdbx_seq_one_letter_code
_entity_poly.pdbx_strand_id
1 'polypeptide(L)'
;RKSRKNPYYTYYHWWPVEQETPPLRPSYFEESAWTYDPHTRAWYLHYFSRKQPDLNWENREVREAVYDMMRFWFDKGIDGFRMDSIPLIAKDPAFPPIDRKKYPDLFSSYAHGPHLHEYLHEMNREVLSKYDIMTVGEGSAVTYKEVEKFVGPERQELDMLYGFGPSEVRNYTTADCPDSGIGYSLIALKKMFSGWDKAVGKG
;
A
#
# COMPACT_ATOMS: atom_id res chain seq x y z
N ARG A 1 14.56 7.06 23.27
CA ARG A 1 13.63 6.80 22.17
C ARG A 1 14.24 5.89 21.09
N LYS A 2 15.53 5.98 20.80
CA LYS A 2 16.24 5.17 19.79
C LYS A 2 17.01 4.04 20.48
N SER A 3 16.33 2.98 20.89
CA SER A 3 16.92 1.82 21.54
C SER A 3 16.16 0.57 21.17
N ARG A 4 16.86 -0.53 20.94
CA ARG A 4 16.26 -1.87 20.75
C ARG A 4 15.42 -2.33 21.96
N LYS A 5 15.61 -1.70 23.12
CA LYS A 5 14.80 -1.95 24.34
C LYS A 5 13.54 -1.10 24.40
N ASN A 6 13.32 -0.18 23.46
CA ASN A 6 12.10 0.61 23.42
C ASN A 6 10.91 -0.31 23.06
N PRO A 7 9.77 -0.24 23.77
CA PRO A 7 8.60 -1.09 23.47
C PRO A 7 8.07 -0.89 22.04
N TYR A 8 8.26 0.29 21.46
CA TYR A 8 7.87 0.57 20.08
C TYR A 8 8.95 0.22 19.03
N TYR A 9 10.04 -0.44 19.41
CA TYR A 9 11.07 -0.82 18.45
C TYR A 9 10.50 -1.76 17.38
N THR A 10 9.75 -2.75 17.78
CA THR A 10 9.13 -3.76 16.90
C THR A 10 7.96 -3.23 16.07
N TYR A 11 7.56 -1.96 16.25
CA TYR A 11 6.53 -1.30 15.44
C TYR A 11 6.97 -1.00 14.02
N TYR A 12 8.29 -1.07 13.75
CA TYR A 12 8.89 -0.78 12.46
C TYR A 12 9.69 -1.97 11.96
N HIS A 13 9.94 -2.01 10.67
CA HIS A 13 10.81 -3.01 10.07
C HIS A 13 12.27 -2.59 10.22
N TRP A 14 13.07 -3.48 10.80
CA TRP A 14 14.48 -3.29 11.06
C TRP A 14 15.31 -4.41 10.44
N TRP A 15 16.49 -4.05 9.92
CA TRP A 15 17.52 -4.96 9.49
C TRP A 15 18.75 -4.77 10.39
N PRO A 16 19.04 -5.69 11.32
CA PRO A 16 20.15 -5.57 12.27
C PRO A 16 21.49 -5.58 11.58
N VAL A 17 22.46 -4.83 12.11
CA VAL A 17 23.83 -4.78 11.57
C VAL A 17 24.58 -6.10 11.70
N GLU A 18 24.15 -6.97 12.58
CA GLU A 18 24.68 -8.32 12.76
C GLU A 18 24.36 -9.25 11.58
N GLN A 19 23.37 -8.90 10.79
CA GLN A 19 23.09 -9.50 9.49
C GLN A 19 23.92 -8.79 8.42
N GLU A 20 24.06 -9.41 7.27
CA GLU A 20 24.67 -8.76 6.11
C GLU A 20 23.90 -7.48 5.71
N THR A 21 24.45 -6.73 4.76
CA THR A 21 23.80 -5.53 4.20
C THR A 21 22.36 -5.85 3.81
N PRO A 22 21.37 -4.99 4.14
CA PRO A 22 19.98 -5.24 3.79
C PRO A 22 19.80 -5.40 2.28
N PRO A 23 18.83 -6.18 1.83
CA PRO A 23 18.56 -6.38 0.41
C PRO A 23 18.35 -5.05 -0.31
N LEU A 24 18.92 -4.90 -1.50
CA LEU A 24 18.77 -3.69 -2.29
C LEU A 24 17.29 -3.43 -2.61
N ARG A 25 16.79 -2.31 -2.10
CA ARG A 25 15.42 -1.84 -2.33
C ARG A 25 15.44 -0.34 -2.57
N PRO A 26 15.01 0.15 -3.73
CA PRO A 26 14.85 1.58 -3.97
C PRO A 26 13.68 2.15 -3.16
N SER A 27 13.76 3.41 -2.80
CA SER A 27 12.64 4.20 -2.28
C SER A 27 11.93 4.94 -3.42
N TYR A 28 10.72 5.43 -3.19
CA TYR A 28 10.05 6.31 -4.15
C TYR A 28 10.68 7.69 -4.24
N PHE A 29 11.30 8.17 -3.17
CA PHE A 29 11.86 9.52 -3.09
C PHE A 29 13.37 9.52 -2.89
N GLU A 30 13.96 8.37 -2.57
CA GLU A 30 15.37 8.26 -2.24
C GLU A 30 15.98 7.03 -2.96
N GLU A 31 17.29 6.97 -3.05
CA GLU A 31 18.00 5.87 -3.72
C GLU A 31 17.76 4.52 -3.03
N SER A 32 17.74 4.52 -1.69
CA SER A 32 17.56 3.32 -0.87
C SER A 32 16.33 3.45 0.01
N ALA A 33 15.56 2.38 0.15
CA ALA A 33 14.48 2.25 1.12
C ALA A 33 14.99 1.86 2.53
N TRP A 34 16.29 1.76 2.72
CA TRP A 34 16.92 1.47 4.01
C TRP A 34 17.79 2.63 4.47
N THR A 35 17.56 3.12 5.67
CA THR A 35 18.41 4.13 6.31
C THR A 35 18.99 3.56 7.61
N TYR A 36 20.32 3.69 7.76
CA TYR A 36 21.03 3.26 8.96
C TYR A 36 20.78 4.23 10.13
N ASP A 37 20.41 3.68 11.28
CA ASP A 37 20.33 4.42 12.53
C ASP A 37 21.49 3.98 13.49
N PRO A 38 22.45 4.85 13.78
CA PRO A 38 23.59 4.49 14.62
C PRO A 38 23.22 4.22 16.08
N HIS A 39 22.08 4.71 16.57
CA HIS A 39 21.65 4.49 17.95
C HIS A 39 21.12 3.07 18.17
N THR A 40 20.41 2.53 17.19
CA THR A 40 19.89 1.17 17.23
C THR A 40 20.84 0.16 16.60
N ARG A 41 21.85 0.65 15.85
CA ARG A 41 22.78 -0.17 15.04
C ARG A 41 22.00 -1.10 14.12
N ALA A 42 21.02 -0.53 13.40
CA ALA A 42 20.19 -1.25 12.44
C ALA A 42 19.74 -0.31 11.32
N TRP A 43 19.36 -0.86 10.17
CA TRP A 43 18.67 -0.12 9.14
C TRP A 43 17.18 -0.24 9.35
N TYR A 44 16.43 0.88 9.23
CA TYR A 44 14.97 0.85 9.19
C TYR A 44 14.47 1.01 7.77
N LEU A 45 13.35 0.38 7.49
CA LEU A 45 12.68 0.43 6.18
C LEU A 45 11.86 1.71 6.03
N HIS A 46 11.90 2.32 4.84
CA HIS A 46 11.01 3.39 4.42
C HIS A 46 10.80 3.32 2.89
N TYR A 47 9.65 2.92 2.43
CA TYR A 47 9.39 2.90 0.98
C TYR A 47 9.26 4.29 0.38
N PHE A 48 8.89 5.27 1.19
CA PHE A 48 8.82 6.69 0.84
C PHE A 48 10.01 7.46 1.43
N SER A 49 9.78 8.57 2.09
CA SER A 49 10.85 9.36 2.70
C SER A 49 11.43 8.67 3.96
N ARG A 50 12.73 8.89 4.22
CA ARG A 50 13.38 8.50 5.48
C ARG A 50 12.67 9.03 6.74
N LYS A 51 11.78 10.01 6.61
CA LYS A 51 10.95 10.53 7.71
C LYS A 51 9.64 9.76 7.88
N GLN A 52 9.38 8.79 7.01
CA GLN A 52 8.19 7.95 6.99
C GLN A 52 8.59 6.46 7.12
N PRO A 53 9.10 6.04 8.29
CA PRO A 53 9.45 4.64 8.50
C PRO A 53 8.21 3.75 8.38
N ASP A 54 8.37 2.60 7.73
CA ASP A 54 7.30 1.66 7.47
C ASP A 54 6.88 0.91 8.73
N LEU A 55 5.59 0.90 9.02
CA LEU A 55 5.00 0.15 10.11
C LEU A 55 5.04 -1.36 9.84
N ASN A 56 5.36 -2.11 10.88
CA ASN A 56 5.41 -3.57 10.83
C ASN A 56 4.03 -4.17 11.13
N TRP A 57 3.23 -4.39 10.10
CA TRP A 57 1.89 -4.99 10.22
C TRP A 57 1.90 -6.46 10.63
N GLU A 58 3.05 -7.17 10.57
CA GLU A 58 3.20 -8.49 11.16
C GLU A 58 3.05 -8.43 12.70
N ASN A 59 3.42 -7.30 13.30
CA ASN A 59 3.26 -7.09 14.73
C ASN A 59 1.80 -6.76 15.06
N ARG A 60 1.16 -7.64 15.82
CA ARG A 60 -0.22 -7.46 16.26
C ARG A 60 -0.43 -6.18 17.06
N GLU A 61 0.53 -5.77 17.89
CA GLU A 61 0.43 -4.54 18.68
C GLU A 61 0.33 -3.29 17.77
N VAL A 62 0.96 -3.31 16.60
CA VAL A 62 0.84 -2.24 15.59
C VAL A 62 -0.59 -2.19 15.06
N ARG A 63 -1.14 -3.34 14.68
CA ARG A 63 -2.52 -3.41 14.17
C ARG A 63 -3.52 -2.92 15.21
N GLU A 64 -3.42 -3.39 16.44
CA GLU A 64 -4.30 -2.94 17.54
C GLU A 64 -4.18 -1.43 17.79
N ALA A 65 -2.96 -0.88 17.77
CA ALA A 65 -2.76 0.57 17.93
C ALA A 65 -3.39 1.37 16.78
N VAL A 66 -3.34 0.85 15.54
CA VAL A 66 -4.04 1.45 14.39
C VAL A 66 -5.56 1.36 14.57
N TYR A 67 -6.07 0.21 15.00
CA TYR A 67 -7.50 0.03 15.24
C TYR A 67 -8.02 0.93 16.38
N ASP A 68 -7.26 1.10 17.45
CA ASP A 68 -7.60 2.03 18.53
C ASP A 68 -7.64 3.49 18.05
N MET A 69 -6.68 3.88 17.19
CA MET A 69 -6.69 5.18 16.54
C MET A 69 -7.93 5.38 15.66
N MET A 70 -8.32 4.35 14.90
CA MET A 70 -9.51 4.42 14.05
C MET A 70 -10.79 4.54 14.90
N ARG A 71 -10.94 3.72 15.93
CA ARG A 71 -12.07 3.79 16.88
C ARG A 71 -12.16 5.18 17.50
N PHE A 72 -11.03 5.74 17.96
CA PHE A 72 -11.00 7.08 18.54
C PHE A 72 -11.60 8.15 17.61
N TRP A 73 -11.33 8.08 16.31
CA TRP A 73 -11.86 9.04 15.36
C TRP A 73 -13.33 8.76 15.01
N PHE A 74 -13.70 7.51 14.85
CA PHE A 74 -15.11 7.12 14.62
C PHE A 74 -16.00 7.52 15.81
N ASP A 75 -15.54 7.33 17.04
CA ASP A 75 -16.27 7.77 18.25
C ASP A 75 -16.42 9.29 18.33
N LYS A 76 -15.62 10.05 17.58
CA LYS A 76 -15.79 11.50 17.39
C LYS A 76 -16.73 11.88 16.25
N GLY A 77 -17.24 10.92 15.54
CA GLY A 77 -18.27 11.11 14.50
C GLY A 77 -17.74 11.43 13.12
N ILE A 78 -16.54 10.95 12.74
CA ILE A 78 -16.13 10.99 11.32
C ILE A 78 -16.85 9.88 10.56
N ASP A 79 -17.11 10.14 9.27
CA ASP A 79 -17.93 9.27 8.41
C ASP A 79 -17.08 8.24 7.63
N GLY A 80 -15.76 8.22 7.80
CA GLY A 80 -14.90 7.23 7.16
C GLY A 80 -13.43 7.60 7.09
N PHE A 81 -12.65 6.73 6.43
CA PHE A 81 -11.23 6.95 6.19
C PHE A 81 -10.86 6.78 4.72
N ARG A 82 -10.02 7.68 4.23
CA ARG A 82 -9.17 7.41 3.09
C ARG A 82 -7.88 6.78 3.58
N MET A 83 -7.58 5.58 3.11
CA MET A 83 -6.43 4.78 3.53
C MET A 83 -5.31 4.87 2.50
N ASP A 84 -4.20 5.47 2.90
CA ASP A 84 -3.03 5.72 2.08
C ASP A 84 -2.31 4.43 1.71
N SER A 85 -1.95 4.29 0.42
CA SER A 85 -1.10 3.19 -0.09
C SER A 85 -1.46 1.81 0.46
N ILE A 86 -2.74 1.49 0.57
CA ILE A 86 -3.24 0.32 1.30
C ILE A 86 -2.63 -1.02 0.84
N PRO A 87 -2.32 -1.25 -0.46
CA PRO A 87 -1.71 -2.50 -0.90
C PRO A 87 -0.27 -2.70 -0.40
N LEU A 88 0.35 -1.66 0.16
CA LEU A 88 1.75 -1.69 0.63
C LEU A 88 1.89 -1.98 2.13
N ILE A 89 0.81 -2.13 2.89
CA ILE A 89 0.90 -2.33 4.35
C ILE A 89 1.55 -3.67 4.72
N ALA A 90 1.28 -4.73 3.98
CA ALA A 90 1.88 -6.03 4.19
C ALA A 90 3.22 -6.17 3.45
N LYS A 91 4.24 -6.68 4.13
CA LYS A 91 5.56 -6.94 3.56
C LYS A 91 5.93 -8.39 3.77
N ASP A 92 6.68 -8.97 2.83
CA ASP A 92 7.34 -10.23 3.08
C ASP A 92 8.52 -9.99 4.04
N PRO A 93 8.52 -10.55 5.25
CA PRO A 93 9.57 -10.30 6.24
C PRO A 93 10.94 -10.85 5.84
N ALA A 94 11.00 -11.74 4.86
CA ALA A 94 12.24 -12.23 4.26
C ALA A 94 12.87 -11.22 3.30
N PHE A 95 12.10 -10.21 2.84
CA PHE A 95 12.53 -9.22 1.88
C PHE A 95 13.27 -9.81 0.66
N PRO A 96 12.67 -10.77 -0.07
CA PRO A 96 13.33 -11.42 -1.19
C PRO A 96 13.75 -10.41 -2.27
N PRO A 97 14.76 -10.74 -3.09
CA PRO A 97 15.16 -9.89 -4.21
C PRO A 97 13.97 -9.56 -5.12
N ILE A 98 13.92 -8.31 -5.61
CA ILE A 98 12.85 -7.86 -6.51
C ILE A 98 13.01 -8.50 -7.88
N ASP A 99 12.04 -9.29 -8.32
CA ASP A 99 11.98 -9.81 -9.69
C ASP A 99 11.46 -8.74 -10.65
N ARG A 100 12.39 -8.05 -11.34
CA ARG A 100 12.08 -7.00 -12.31
C ARG A 100 11.37 -7.49 -13.57
N LYS A 101 11.38 -8.80 -13.83
CA LYS A 101 10.60 -9.38 -14.95
C LYS A 101 9.12 -9.52 -14.58
N LYS A 102 8.86 -9.86 -13.31
CA LYS A 102 7.51 -10.02 -12.78
C LYS A 102 6.90 -8.65 -12.42
N TYR A 103 7.70 -7.73 -11.89
CA TYR A 103 7.27 -6.45 -11.35
C TYR A 103 7.95 -5.30 -12.13
N PRO A 104 7.27 -4.72 -13.14
CA PRO A 104 7.86 -3.71 -14.01
C PRO A 104 8.10 -2.36 -13.33
N ASP A 105 7.34 -2.06 -12.30
CA ASP A 105 7.41 -0.80 -11.56
C ASP A 105 7.59 -1.04 -10.05
N LEU A 106 7.87 0.03 -9.32
CA LEU A 106 8.19 -0.03 -7.90
C LEU A 106 6.95 -0.37 -7.05
N PHE A 107 5.78 0.19 -7.38
CA PHE A 107 4.54 -0.09 -6.65
C PHE A 107 4.16 -1.56 -6.75
N SER A 108 4.17 -2.13 -7.95
CA SER A 108 3.86 -3.54 -8.15
C SER A 108 4.85 -4.48 -7.43
N SER A 109 6.10 -4.04 -7.22
CA SER A 109 7.11 -4.84 -6.52
C SER A 109 6.98 -4.81 -4.99
N TYR A 110 6.25 -3.84 -4.44
CA TYR A 110 6.05 -3.67 -2.99
C TYR A 110 4.62 -3.93 -2.54
N ALA A 111 3.67 -3.97 -3.48
CA ALA A 111 2.27 -4.24 -3.20
C ALA A 111 2.01 -5.74 -3.00
N HIS A 112 0.85 -6.03 -2.42
CA HIS A 112 0.31 -7.38 -2.30
C HIS A 112 1.23 -8.35 -1.54
N GLY A 113 1.89 -7.86 -0.49
CA GLY A 113 2.64 -8.71 0.41
C GLY A 113 1.77 -9.82 1.03
N PRO A 114 2.39 -10.88 1.56
CA PRO A 114 1.66 -11.93 2.25
C PRO A 114 0.81 -11.35 3.39
N HIS A 115 -0.31 -12.00 3.69
CA HIS A 115 -1.26 -11.58 4.73
C HIS A 115 -2.00 -10.25 4.52
N LEU A 116 -1.81 -9.53 3.37
CA LEU A 116 -2.49 -8.26 3.12
C LEU A 116 -4.00 -8.35 3.35
N HIS A 117 -4.65 -9.31 2.69
CA HIS A 117 -6.09 -9.50 2.78
C HIS A 117 -6.53 -10.01 4.17
N GLU A 118 -5.68 -10.77 4.86
CA GLU A 118 -5.94 -11.16 6.25
C GLU A 118 -5.99 -9.93 7.16
N TYR A 119 -5.08 -8.96 6.98
CA TYR A 119 -5.09 -7.71 7.74
C TYR A 119 -6.28 -6.82 7.42
N LEU A 120 -6.71 -6.77 6.15
CA LEU A 120 -7.91 -6.02 5.76
C LEU A 120 -9.18 -6.65 6.34
N HIS A 121 -9.30 -7.97 6.29
CA HIS A 121 -10.37 -8.70 6.96
C HIS A 121 -10.37 -8.48 8.48
N GLU A 122 -9.20 -8.55 9.11
CA GLU A 122 -9.07 -8.28 10.54
C GLU A 122 -9.52 -6.87 10.87
N MET A 123 -9.07 -5.86 10.10
CA MET A 123 -9.47 -4.46 10.26
C MET A 123 -11.00 -4.30 10.12
N ASN A 124 -11.59 -4.91 9.12
CA ASN A 124 -13.04 -4.86 8.92
C ASN A 124 -13.77 -5.47 10.12
N ARG A 125 -13.42 -6.68 10.51
CA ARG A 125 -14.05 -7.39 11.64
C ARG A 125 -13.88 -6.65 12.97
N GLU A 126 -12.67 -6.11 13.24
CA GLU A 126 -12.36 -5.47 14.51
C GLU A 126 -12.84 -4.04 14.62
N VAL A 127 -13.00 -3.33 13.50
CA VAL A 127 -13.34 -1.91 13.48
C VAL A 127 -14.43 -1.58 12.48
N LEU A 128 -14.18 -1.72 11.17
CA LEU A 128 -14.99 -1.05 10.15
C LEU A 128 -16.46 -1.50 10.17
N SER A 129 -16.71 -2.79 10.34
CA SER A 129 -18.07 -3.35 10.41
C SER A 129 -18.90 -2.92 11.64
N LYS A 130 -18.28 -2.22 12.59
CA LYS A 130 -18.94 -1.78 13.83
C LYS A 130 -19.48 -0.34 13.77
N TYR A 131 -19.22 0.34 12.66
CA TYR A 131 -19.60 1.74 12.45
C TYR A 131 -20.32 1.87 11.11
N ASP A 132 -21.27 2.81 11.03
CA ASP A 132 -21.91 3.20 9.77
C ASP A 132 -21.03 4.24 9.08
N ILE A 133 -20.09 3.77 8.27
CA ILE A 133 -18.99 4.58 7.71
C ILE A 133 -18.65 4.10 6.30
N MET A 134 -17.88 4.89 5.57
CA MET A 134 -17.34 4.54 4.27
C MET A 134 -15.81 4.51 4.29
N THR A 135 -15.23 3.52 3.64
CA THR A 135 -13.78 3.37 3.51
C THR A 135 -13.34 3.48 2.05
N VAL A 136 -12.27 4.25 1.82
CA VAL A 136 -11.69 4.44 0.48
C VAL A 136 -10.20 4.12 0.53
N GLY A 137 -9.80 3.02 -0.10
CA GLY A 137 -8.38 2.63 -0.21
C GLY A 137 -7.70 3.29 -1.40
N GLU A 138 -6.45 3.73 -1.22
CA GLU A 138 -5.58 4.08 -2.34
C GLU A 138 -4.95 2.81 -2.91
N GLY A 139 -5.40 2.42 -4.10
CA GLY A 139 -5.06 1.15 -4.76
C GLY A 139 -3.86 1.22 -5.69
N SER A 140 -2.71 1.68 -5.21
CA SER A 140 -1.46 1.65 -5.98
C SER A 140 -1.14 0.21 -6.40
N ALA A 141 -0.88 -0.01 -7.69
CA ALA A 141 -0.58 -1.32 -8.30
C ALA A 141 -1.71 -2.37 -8.18
N VAL A 142 -2.94 -1.98 -7.89
CA VAL A 142 -4.09 -2.89 -7.95
C VAL A 142 -4.56 -3.00 -9.40
N THR A 143 -4.64 -4.23 -9.89
CA THR A 143 -5.10 -4.53 -11.26
C THR A 143 -6.58 -4.92 -11.28
N TYR A 144 -7.18 -4.98 -12.48
CA TYR A 144 -8.55 -5.48 -12.69
C TYR A 144 -8.81 -6.88 -12.12
N LYS A 145 -7.76 -7.70 -11.99
CA LYS A 145 -7.87 -9.07 -11.47
C LYS A 145 -7.89 -9.10 -9.94
N GLU A 146 -7.42 -8.05 -9.32
CA GLU A 146 -7.19 -7.98 -7.88
C GLU A 146 -8.21 -7.10 -7.17
N VAL A 147 -8.80 -6.11 -7.87
CA VAL A 147 -9.70 -5.13 -7.25
C VAL A 147 -10.88 -5.79 -6.51
N GLU A 148 -11.45 -6.85 -7.08
CA GLU A 148 -12.54 -7.60 -6.46
C GLU A 148 -12.18 -8.17 -5.07
N LYS A 149 -10.89 -8.44 -4.83
CA LYS A 149 -10.42 -8.91 -3.52
C LYS A 149 -10.53 -7.85 -2.44
N PHE A 150 -10.45 -6.57 -2.81
CA PHE A 150 -10.52 -5.45 -1.87
C PHE A 150 -11.95 -4.95 -1.63
N VAL A 151 -12.78 -4.92 -2.70
CA VAL A 151 -14.09 -4.25 -2.68
C VAL A 151 -15.24 -5.15 -3.10
N GLY A 152 -14.99 -6.43 -3.31
CA GLY A 152 -16.07 -7.39 -3.63
C GLY A 152 -17.06 -7.50 -2.47
N PRO A 153 -18.38 -7.65 -2.75
CA PRO A 153 -19.42 -7.65 -1.72
C PRO A 153 -19.26 -8.77 -0.68
N GLU A 154 -18.67 -9.89 -1.08
CA GLU A 154 -18.41 -11.02 -0.19
C GLU A 154 -17.08 -10.91 0.58
N ARG A 155 -16.27 -9.86 0.27
CA ARG A 155 -14.92 -9.75 0.79
C ARG A 155 -14.83 -9.20 2.20
N GLN A 156 -15.73 -8.29 2.58
CA GLN A 156 -15.70 -7.64 3.89
C GLN A 156 -14.31 -7.03 4.19
N GLU A 157 -13.78 -6.27 3.25
CA GLU A 157 -12.52 -5.54 3.38
C GLU A 157 -12.79 -4.04 3.33
N LEU A 158 -12.85 -3.43 2.15
CA LEU A 158 -13.09 -2.01 1.94
C LEU A 158 -14.35 -1.78 1.10
N ASP A 159 -14.95 -0.59 1.21
CA ASP A 159 -16.13 -0.21 0.42
C ASP A 159 -15.73 0.28 -0.97
N MET A 160 -14.62 1.02 -1.06
CA MET A 160 -14.13 1.60 -2.31
C MET A 160 -12.62 1.51 -2.43
N LEU A 161 -12.16 1.51 -3.67
CA LEU A 161 -10.75 1.64 -4.02
C LEU A 161 -10.61 2.62 -5.18
N TYR A 162 -9.66 3.55 -5.11
CA TYR A 162 -9.28 4.35 -6.27
C TYR A 162 -7.87 4.02 -6.72
N GLY A 163 -7.63 4.10 -8.02
CA GLY A 163 -6.35 3.81 -8.64
C GLY A 163 -5.82 4.97 -9.45
N PHE A 164 -4.59 4.86 -9.91
CA PHE A 164 -3.90 5.85 -10.72
C PHE A 164 -4.02 5.60 -12.24
N GLY A 165 -4.89 4.68 -12.66
CA GLY A 165 -5.09 4.30 -14.06
C GLY A 165 -5.19 5.48 -15.04
N PRO A 166 -5.90 6.60 -14.75
CA PRO A 166 -5.91 7.76 -15.63
C PRO A 166 -4.53 8.39 -15.83
N SER A 167 -3.66 8.38 -14.83
CA SER A 167 -2.28 8.90 -14.97
C SER A 167 -1.38 7.96 -15.77
N GLU A 168 -1.66 6.66 -15.73
CA GLU A 168 -0.94 5.65 -16.53
C GLU A 168 -1.27 5.75 -18.00
N VAL A 169 -2.53 6.07 -18.35
CA VAL A 169 -2.97 6.32 -19.75
C VAL A 169 -2.28 7.54 -20.38
N ARG A 170 -1.79 8.49 -19.54
CA ARG A 170 -1.02 9.65 -19.98
C ARG A 170 0.32 9.29 -20.68
N ASN A 171 0.86 8.12 -20.41
CA ASN A 171 2.14 7.66 -20.96
C ASN A 171 2.03 7.02 -22.35
N TYR A 172 0.81 6.98 -22.93
CA TYR A 172 0.65 6.57 -24.33
C TYR A 172 1.20 7.66 -25.24
N THR A 173 2.25 7.30 -25.96
CA THR A 173 3.09 8.16 -26.80
C THR A 173 2.29 8.89 -27.88
N THR A 174 2.80 10.05 -28.26
CA THR A 174 2.41 10.99 -29.31
C THR A 174 2.03 10.41 -30.68
N ALA A 175 2.22 9.13 -30.94
CA ALA A 175 1.79 8.47 -32.17
C ALA A 175 0.25 8.46 -32.35
N ASP A 176 -0.51 8.44 -31.23
CA ASP A 176 -1.97 8.42 -31.27
C ASP A 176 -2.60 9.82 -31.14
N CYS A 177 -1.81 10.86 -30.88
CA CYS A 177 -2.25 12.26 -30.80
C CYS A 177 -1.12 13.22 -31.21
N PRO A 178 -0.83 13.38 -32.48
CA PRO A 178 0.33 14.14 -32.97
C PRO A 178 0.31 15.64 -32.67
N ASP A 179 -0.85 16.22 -32.40
CA ASP A 179 -1.00 17.69 -32.31
C ASP A 179 -1.06 18.29 -30.89
N SER A 180 -1.06 17.49 -29.82
CA SER A 180 -1.33 18.02 -28.48
C SER A 180 -0.13 18.01 -27.51
N GLY A 181 1.00 17.44 -27.85
CA GLY A 181 2.21 17.40 -26.98
C GLY A 181 2.04 16.67 -25.64
N ILE A 182 0.79 16.43 -25.20
CA ILE A 182 0.40 15.66 -24.03
C ILE A 182 -0.79 14.80 -24.42
N GLY A 183 -0.52 13.60 -24.95
CA GLY A 183 -1.55 12.75 -25.50
C GLY A 183 -2.33 11.97 -24.45
N TYR A 184 -3.59 12.30 -24.24
CA TYR A 184 -4.57 11.36 -23.73
C TYR A 184 -5.25 10.65 -24.90
N SER A 185 -5.03 9.36 -25.04
CA SER A 185 -5.85 8.58 -25.97
C SER A 185 -7.23 8.36 -25.33
N LEU A 186 -8.28 8.99 -25.88
CA LEU A 186 -9.67 8.76 -25.46
C LEU A 186 -10.07 7.29 -25.59
N ILE A 187 -9.49 6.58 -26.57
CA ILE A 187 -9.71 5.14 -26.76
C ILE A 187 -9.10 4.36 -25.60
N ALA A 188 -7.87 4.68 -25.18
CA ALA A 188 -7.22 4.03 -24.06
C ALA A 188 -7.96 4.33 -22.75
N LEU A 189 -8.38 5.57 -22.54
CA LEU A 189 -9.18 5.99 -21.39
C LEU A 189 -10.51 5.22 -21.31
N LYS A 190 -11.23 5.12 -22.43
CA LYS A 190 -12.48 4.36 -22.51
C LYS A 190 -12.25 2.87 -22.22
N LYS A 191 -11.19 2.27 -22.76
CA LYS A 191 -10.84 0.87 -22.50
C LYS A 191 -10.54 0.65 -21.01
N MET A 192 -9.82 1.58 -20.40
CA MET A 192 -9.50 1.52 -18.97
C MET A 192 -10.78 1.55 -18.12
N PHE A 193 -11.65 2.56 -18.30
CA PHE A 193 -12.91 2.63 -17.55
C PHE A 193 -13.80 1.41 -17.79
N SER A 194 -13.90 0.93 -19.03
CA SER A 194 -14.66 -0.29 -19.33
C SER A 194 -14.04 -1.54 -18.70
N GLY A 195 -12.73 -1.55 -18.48
CA GLY A 195 -12.02 -2.62 -17.76
C GLY A 195 -12.38 -2.64 -16.27
N TRP A 196 -12.37 -1.47 -15.64
CA TRP A 196 -12.76 -1.33 -14.24
C TRP A 196 -14.23 -1.66 -14.01
N ASP A 197 -15.12 -1.12 -14.86
CA ASP A 197 -16.56 -1.40 -14.80
C ASP A 197 -16.86 -2.92 -14.87
N LYS A 198 -16.18 -3.63 -15.76
CA LYS A 198 -16.31 -5.09 -15.84
C LYS A 198 -15.73 -5.84 -14.66
N ALA A 199 -14.73 -5.29 -14.01
CA ALA A 199 -14.06 -5.93 -12.88
C ALA A 199 -14.86 -5.79 -11.57
N VAL A 200 -15.52 -4.63 -11.36
CA VAL A 200 -16.32 -4.34 -10.17
C VAL A 200 -17.83 -4.47 -10.39
N GLY A 201 -18.31 -4.45 -11.63
CA GLY A 201 -19.74 -4.45 -12.00
C GLY A 201 -20.46 -5.79 -11.84
N LYS A 202 -19.89 -6.73 -11.11
CA LYS A 202 -20.53 -7.99 -10.74
C LYS A 202 -21.00 -8.01 -9.28
N GLY A 203 -20.95 -6.88 -8.60
CA GLY A 203 -21.41 -6.67 -7.24
C GLY A 203 -22.69 -5.87 -7.19
#